data_4985ca7127bb965e078eab57160ea7bf
#
_entry.id   4985ca7127bb965e078eab57160ea7bf
#
_cell.length_a   1.000
_cell.length_b   1.000
_cell.length_c   1.000
_cell.angle_alpha   90.00
_cell.angle_beta   90.00
_cell.angle_gamma   90.00
#
_symmetry.space_group_name_H-M   'P 1'
#
loop_
_entity.id
_entity.type
_entity.pdbx_description
1 polymer ?
#
loop_
_entity_poly.entity_id
_entity_poly.type
_entity_poly.pdbx_seq_one_letter_code
_entity_poly.pdbx_strand_id
1 'polypeptide(L)'
;MDIFAQRKLLIRIVIILIFLNVLSVGVFLCKDIFHKPPRQEQQKEKHDVTDVLKRELNLSEEQFKHFKDVRSSFFEKEKHLSEAIRAERDSMNEAMFNKTTNEEQVKALAKSIADNEYNMELLRLEQSKQLKTICTPEQMDKFGKLVRDIRDYLRPEPKQDKK
;
A
#
# COMPACT_ATOMS: atom_id res chain seq x y z
N MET A 1 -45.92 16.63 -41.06
CA MET A 1 -44.63 16.07 -40.53
C MET A 1 -44.98 14.77 -39.83
N ASP A 2 -44.45 13.65 -40.32
CA ASP A 2 -44.84 12.31 -39.86
C ASP A 2 -44.36 12.01 -38.43
N ILE A 3 -45.31 11.90 -37.52
CA ILE A 3 -45.09 11.54 -36.10
C ILE A 3 -44.28 10.23 -36.00
N PHE A 4 -44.44 9.32 -36.93
CA PHE A 4 -43.68 8.07 -37.03
C PHE A 4 -42.20 8.27 -37.38
N ALA A 5 -41.85 9.25 -38.21
CA ALA A 5 -40.50 9.59 -38.55
C ALA A 5 -39.73 10.22 -37.37
N GLN A 6 -40.39 11.09 -36.63
CA GLN A 6 -39.89 11.71 -35.41
C GLN A 6 -39.62 10.67 -34.30
N ARG A 7 -40.51 9.71 -34.10
CA ARG A 7 -40.36 8.62 -33.13
C ARG A 7 -39.15 7.73 -33.46
N LYS A 8 -38.96 7.38 -34.73
CA LYS A 8 -37.80 6.61 -35.18
C LYS A 8 -36.50 7.38 -35.00
N LEU A 9 -36.52 8.69 -35.23
CA LEU A 9 -35.36 9.55 -35.03
C LEU A 9 -35.01 9.64 -33.54
N LEU A 10 -35.97 9.86 -32.67
CA LEU A 10 -35.77 9.89 -31.20
C LEU A 10 -35.22 8.58 -30.66
N ILE A 11 -35.75 7.44 -31.10
CA ILE A 11 -35.23 6.12 -30.69
C ILE A 11 -33.78 5.93 -31.13
N ARG A 12 -33.38 6.35 -32.32
CA ARG A 12 -31.99 6.28 -32.77
C ARG A 12 -31.08 7.18 -31.93
N ILE A 13 -31.50 8.38 -31.60
CA ILE A 13 -30.74 9.30 -30.75
C ILE A 13 -30.53 8.71 -29.34
N VAL A 14 -31.58 8.12 -28.75
CA VAL A 14 -31.48 7.47 -27.44
C VAL A 14 -30.54 6.27 -27.46
N ILE A 15 -30.58 5.45 -28.50
CA ILE A 15 -29.65 4.31 -28.66
C ILE A 15 -28.20 4.79 -28.77
N ILE A 16 -27.94 5.84 -29.55
CA ILE A 16 -26.61 6.43 -29.70
C ILE A 16 -26.11 7.00 -28.36
N LEU A 17 -26.98 7.68 -27.59
CA LEU A 17 -26.63 8.20 -26.27
C LEU A 17 -26.32 7.09 -25.26
N ILE A 18 -27.07 5.99 -25.27
CA ILE A 18 -26.79 4.81 -24.44
C ILE A 18 -25.43 4.20 -24.81
N PHE A 19 -25.19 4.05 -26.12
CA PHE A 19 -23.93 3.48 -26.62
C PHE A 19 -22.70 4.35 -26.25
N LEU A 20 -22.82 5.67 -26.33
CA LEU A 20 -21.79 6.63 -25.91
C LEU A 20 -21.53 6.55 -24.38
N ASN A 21 -22.56 6.40 -23.57
CA ASN A 21 -22.39 6.24 -22.11
C ASN A 21 -21.73 4.90 -21.76
N VAL A 22 -22.11 3.80 -22.40
CA VAL A 22 -21.49 2.48 -22.20
C VAL A 22 -20.02 2.49 -22.64
N LEU A 23 -19.67 3.15 -23.75
CA LEU A 23 -18.29 3.35 -24.18
C LEU A 23 -17.48 4.18 -23.18
N SER A 24 -18.05 5.26 -22.63
CA SER A 24 -17.42 6.11 -21.63
C SER A 24 -17.11 5.33 -20.33
N VAL A 25 -18.06 4.55 -19.84
CA VAL A 25 -17.89 3.68 -18.66
C VAL A 25 -16.87 2.57 -18.97
N GLY A 26 -16.91 1.97 -20.16
CA GLY A 26 -15.96 0.97 -20.61
C GLY A 26 -14.51 1.49 -20.65
N VAL A 27 -14.29 2.70 -21.16
CA VAL A 27 -12.95 3.34 -21.17
C VAL A 27 -12.49 3.66 -19.74
N PHE A 28 -13.40 4.06 -18.84
CA PHE A 28 -13.06 4.31 -17.43
C PHE A 28 -12.65 3.02 -16.70
N LEU A 29 -13.41 1.94 -16.87
CA LEU A 29 -13.11 0.63 -16.30
C LEU A 29 -11.86 -0.01 -16.91
N CYS A 30 -11.63 0.17 -18.22
CA CYS A 30 -10.40 -0.31 -18.86
C CYS A 30 -9.17 0.48 -18.40
N LYS A 31 -9.26 1.78 -18.13
CA LYS A 31 -8.15 2.56 -17.58
C LYS A 31 -7.69 1.99 -16.23
N ASP A 32 -8.60 1.63 -15.35
CA ASP A 32 -8.26 1.08 -14.02
C ASP A 32 -7.70 -0.35 -14.09
N ILE A 33 -8.09 -1.14 -15.12
CA ILE A 33 -7.61 -2.51 -15.32
C ILE A 33 -6.25 -2.55 -16.05
N PHE A 34 -6.00 -1.62 -16.99
CA PHE A 34 -4.78 -1.58 -17.79
C PHE A 34 -3.69 -0.65 -17.25
N HIS A 35 -3.99 0.23 -16.30
CA HIS A 35 -2.98 1.01 -15.59
C HIS A 35 -2.56 0.29 -14.30
N LYS A 36 -1.93 -0.89 -14.45
CA LYS A 36 -0.88 -1.26 -13.49
C LYS A 36 0.25 -0.26 -13.73
N PRO A 37 0.61 0.58 -12.75
CA PRO A 37 1.74 1.46 -12.93
C PRO A 37 2.96 0.59 -13.28
N PRO A 38 3.75 0.96 -14.30
CA PRO A 38 4.92 0.19 -14.66
C PRO A 38 5.86 0.16 -13.46
N ARG A 39 6.50 -0.99 -13.25
CA ARG A 39 7.44 -1.30 -12.15
C ARG A 39 8.52 -0.21 -11.93
N GLN A 40 8.65 0.71 -12.88
CA GLN A 40 9.57 1.86 -12.84
C GLN A 40 9.09 3.01 -11.93
N GLU A 41 7.77 3.20 -11.72
CA GLU A 41 7.28 4.27 -10.82
C GLU A 41 7.55 3.96 -9.36
N GLN A 42 7.47 2.67 -8.96
CA GLN A 42 7.85 2.27 -7.59
C GLN A 42 9.34 2.49 -7.28
N GLN A 43 10.22 2.42 -8.30
CA GLN A 43 11.63 2.75 -8.13
C GLN A 43 11.86 4.28 -8.05
N LYS A 44 11.07 5.07 -8.76
CA LYS A 44 11.17 6.52 -8.75
C LYS A 44 10.66 7.13 -7.44
N GLU A 45 9.53 6.62 -6.90
CA GLU A 45 9.04 6.99 -5.57
C GLU A 45 10.00 6.57 -4.46
N LYS A 46 10.65 5.39 -4.57
CA LYS A 46 11.66 4.95 -3.59
C LYS A 46 12.90 5.86 -3.58
N HIS A 47 13.29 6.38 -4.73
CA HIS A 47 14.43 7.30 -4.81
C HIS A 47 14.11 8.64 -4.14
N ASP A 48 12.89 9.13 -4.32
CA ASP A 48 12.42 10.39 -3.75
C ASP A 48 12.29 10.32 -2.21
N VAL A 49 11.72 9.26 -1.67
CA VAL A 49 11.58 9.06 -0.20
C VAL A 49 12.94 8.97 0.48
N THR A 50 13.92 8.30 -0.13
CA THR A 50 15.26 8.16 0.45
C THR A 50 16.01 9.50 0.44
N ASP A 51 15.87 10.29 -0.62
CA ASP A 51 16.46 11.62 -0.72
C ASP A 51 15.79 12.63 0.23
N VAL A 52 14.48 12.51 0.45
CA VAL A 52 13.77 13.27 1.49
C VAL A 52 14.33 12.93 2.86
N LEU A 53 14.49 11.66 3.19
CA LEU A 53 15.07 11.22 4.48
C LEU A 53 16.48 11.77 4.69
N LYS A 54 17.33 11.78 3.65
CA LYS A 54 18.67 12.36 3.70
C LYS A 54 18.63 13.82 4.12
N ARG A 55 17.73 14.62 3.53
CA ARG A 55 17.58 16.04 3.83
C ARG A 55 16.99 16.28 5.22
N GLU A 56 15.92 15.61 5.56
CA GLU A 56 15.23 15.79 6.85
C GLU A 56 16.11 15.39 8.04
N LEU A 57 16.91 14.35 7.90
CA LEU A 57 17.83 13.88 8.94
C LEU A 57 19.20 14.57 8.86
N ASN A 58 19.46 15.35 7.82
CA ASN A 58 20.77 15.98 7.57
C ASN A 58 21.91 14.94 7.60
N LEU A 59 21.75 13.83 6.86
CA LEU A 59 22.75 12.78 6.79
C LEU A 59 23.94 13.20 5.94
N SER A 60 25.18 12.91 6.40
CA SER A 60 26.37 13.00 5.56
C SER A 60 26.30 12.01 4.38
N GLU A 61 27.12 12.18 3.36
CA GLU A 61 27.17 11.27 2.21
C GLU A 61 27.53 9.84 2.64
N GLU A 62 28.44 9.70 3.60
CA GLU A 62 28.84 8.41 4.14
C GLU A 62 27.70 7.77 4.93
N GLN A 63 27.06 8.50 5.84
CA GLN A 63 25.88 8.04 6.58
C GLN A 63 24.75 7.62 5.64
N PHE A 64 24.52 8.41 4.59
CA PHE A 64 23.46 8.14 3.62
C PHE A 64 23.74 6.87 2.81
N LYS A 65 25.01 6.59 2.45
CA LYS A 65 25.40 5.35 1.79
C LYS A 65 25.11 4.16 2.70
N HIS A 66 25.59 4.19 3.95
CA HIS A 66 25.32 3.13 4.92
C HIS A 66 23.82 2.95 5.23
N PHE A 67 23.07 4.06 5.31
CA PHE A 67 21.63 4.02 5.48
C PHE A 67 20.94 3.25 4.34
N LYS A 68 21.34 3.51 3.09
CA LYS A 68 20.81 2.80 1.92
C LYS A 68 21.16 1.31 1.95
N ASP A 69 22.38 0.96 2.33
CA ASP A 69 22.84 -0.43 2.43
C ASP A 69 22.03 -1.21 3.46
N VAL A 70 21.84 -0.63 4.67
CA VAL A 70 20.98 -1.20 5.71
C VAL A 70 19.55 -1.36 5.19
N ARG A 71 18.95 -0.30 4.66
CA ARG A 71 17.58 -0.34 4.13
C ARG A 71 17.41 -1.41 3.05
N SER A 72 18.39 -1.53 2.15
CA SER A 72 18.35 -2.51 1.06
C SER A 72 18.42 -3.95 1.58
N SER A 73 19.26 -4.19 2.59
CA SER A 73 19.44 -5.54 3.20
C SER A 73 18.17 -6.02 3.93
N PHE A 74 17.38 -5.09 4.50
CA PHE A 74 16.13 -5.42 5.18
C PHE A 74 14.93 -5.50 4.25
N PHE A 75 14.96 -4.76 3.13
CA PHE A 75 13.84 -4.64 2.21
C PHE A 75 13.33 -5.99 1.67
N GLU A 76 14.21 -6.88 1.27
CA GLU A 76 13.80 -8.19 0.72
C GLU A 76 13.18 -9.08 1.81
N LYS A 77 13.67 -9.00 3.05
CA LYS A 77 13.10 -9.73 4.19
C LYS A 77 11.72 -9.20 4.56
N GLU A 78 11.56 -7.87 4.63
CA GLU A 78 10.28 -7.21 4.88
C GLU A 78 9.26 -7.56 3.80
N LYS A 79 9.69 -7.53 2.54
CA LYS A 79 8.85 -7.88 1.40
C LYS A 79 8.35 -9.32 1.49
N HIS A 80 9.24 -10.27 1.77
CA HIS A 80 8.89 -11.69 1.91
C HIS A 80 7.87 -11.92 3.03
N LEU A 81 8.09 -11.34 4.21
CA LEU A 81 7.13 -11.42 5.32
C LEU A 81 5.79 -10.77 4.99
N SER A 82 5.81 -9.62 4.33
CA SER A 82 4.59 -8.91 3.92
C SER A 82 3.78 -9.70 2.90
N GLU A 83 4.44 -10.34 1.93
CA GLU A 83 3.80 -11.20 0.94
C GLU A 83 3.19 -12.45 1.59
N ALA A 84 3.91 -13.07 2.55
CA ALA A 84 3.40 -14.21 3.31
C ALA A 84 2.15 -13.84 4.13
N ILE A 85 2.21 -12.76 4.91
CA ILE A 85 1.06 -12.26 5.70
C ILE A 85 -0.15 -11.99 4.80
N ARG A 86 0.08 -11.39 3.63
CA ARG A 86 -1.00 -11.11 2.67
C ARG A 86 -1.64 -12.39 2.16
N ALA A 87 -0.83 -13.35 1.70
CA ALA A 87 -1.32 -14.62 1.18
C ALA A 87 -2.10 -15.42 2.25
N GLU A 88 -1.61 -15.41 3.49
CA GLU A 88 -2.28 -16.08 4.61
C GLU A 88 -3.61 -15.39 4.96
N ARG A 89 -3.68 -14.06 4.92
CA ARG A 89 -4.94 -13.31 5.11
C ARG A 89 -5.96 -13.61 4.01
N ASP A 90 -5.52 -13.68 2.75
CA ASP A 90 -6.38 -14.04 1.63
C ASP A 90 -6.93 -15.46 1.82
N SER A 91 -6.07 -16.43 2.20
CA SER A 91 -6.48 -17.81 2.50
C SER A 91 -7.41 -17.91 3.71
N MET A 92 -7.16 -17.10 4.76
CA MET A 92 -8.02 -17.05 5.95
C MET A 92 -9.41 -16.50 5.61
N ASN A 93 -9.47 -15.44 4.80
CA ASN A 93 -10.74 -14.89 4.33
C ASN A 93 -11.51 -15.92 3.50
N GLU A 94 -10.85 -16.63 2.60
CA GLU A 94 -11.47 -17.69 1.82
C GLU A 94 -12.03 -18.81 2.74
N ALA A 95 -11.26 -19.25 3.73
CA ALA A 95 -11.70 -20.27 4.69
C ALA A 95 -12.88 -19.82 5.56
N MET A 96 -12.96 -18.51 5.93
CA MET A 96 -14.06 -17.95 6.71
C MET A 96 -15.36 -17.84 5.92
N PHE A 97 -15.28 -17.48 4.63
CA PHE A 97 -16.44 -17.22 3.79
C PHE A 97 -16.86 -18.40 2.93
N ASN A 98 -16.22 -19.55 3.06
CA ASN A 98 -16.62 -20.78 2.39
C ASN A 98 -17.95 -21.31 2.97
N LYS A 99 -18.73 -22.07 2.18
CA LYS A 99 -20.02 -22.67 2.59
C LYS A 99 -19.93 -23.50 3.86
N THR A 100 -18.80 -24.15 4.08
CA THR A 100 -18.43 -24.88 5.29
C THR A 100 -17.17 -24.27 5.87
N THR A 101 -17.31 -23.43 6.90
CA THR A 101 -16.17 -22.82 7.60
C THR A 101 -15.37 -23.90 8.32
N ASN A 102 -14.09 -23.98 8.01
CA ASN A 102 -13.15 -24.84 8.75
C ASN A 102 -12.47 -24.00 9.84
N GLU A 103 -13.02 -24.02 11.06
CA GLU A 103 -12.51 -23.22 12.18
C GLU A 103 -11.05 -23.52 12.53
N GLU A 104 -10.62 -24.78 12.44
CA GLU A 104 -9.24 -25.17 12.75
C GLU A 104 -8.26 -24.58 11.72
N GLN A 105 -8.64 -24.54 10.46
CA GLN A 105 -7.85 -23.87 9.42
C GLN A 105 -7.77 -22.38 9.64
N VAL A 106 -8.87 -21.73 10.00
CA VAL A 106 -8.91 -20.29 10.31
C VAL A 106 -8.00 -19.98 11.49
N LYS A 107 -8.06 -20.75 12.57
CA LYS A 107 -7.20 -20.59 13.76
C LYS A 107 -5.71 -20.78 13.42
N ALA A 108 -5.39 -21.79 12.62
CA ALA A 108 -4.01 -22.04 12.19
C ALA A 108 -3.46 -20.89 11.36
N LEU A 109 -4.22 -20.38 10.41
CA LEU A 109 -3.84 -19.22 9.59
C LEU A 109 -3.71 -17.94 10.43
N ALA A 110 -4.64 -17.70 11.35
CA ALA A 110 -4.56 -16.55 12.26
C ALA A 110 -3.29 -16.59 13.12
N LYS A 111 -2.91 -17.79 13.61
CA LYS A 111 -1.66 -17.95 14.35
C LYS A 111 -0.45 -17.68 13.47
N SER A 112 -0.41 -18.22 12.25
CA SER A 112 0.69 -18.01 11.31
C SER A 112 0.86 -16.52 10.97
N ILE A 113 -0.24 -15.80 10.73
CA ILE A 113 -0.23 -14.34 10.52
C ILE A 113 0.40 -13.63 11.73
N ALA A 114 -0.01 -13.99 12.94
CA ALA A 114 0.51 -13.37 14.17
C ALA A 114 2.01 -13.65 14.34
N ASP A 115 2.47 -14.86 14.05
CA ASP A 115 3.89 -15.23 14.09
C ASP A 115 4.72 -14.45 13.05
N ASN A 116 4.20 -14.27 11.84
CA ASN A 116 4.85 -13.47 10.79
C ASN A 116 4.84 -11.97 11.11
N GLU A 117 3.78 -11.43 11.70
CA GLU A 117 3.75 -10.04 12.19
C GLU A 117 4.76 -9.82 13.32
N TYR A 118 4.88 -10.76 14.25
CA TYR A 118 5.92 -10.73 15.28
C TYR A 118 7.32 -10.73 14.68
N ASN A 119 7.60 -11.57 13.71
CA ASN A 119 8.87 -11.59 13.00
C ASN A 119 9.16 -10.27 12.27
N MET A 120 8.14 -9.62 11.72
CA MET A 120 8.25 -8.29 11.12
C MET A 120 8.68 -7.24 12.15
N GLU A 121 8.13 -7.26 13.36
CA GLU A 121 8.54 -6.33 14.42
C GLU A 121 9.98 -6.60 14.92
N LEU A 122 10.40 -7.88 15.00
CA LEU A 122 11.80 -8.21 15.31
C LEU A 122 12.75 -7.72 14.22
N LEU A 123 12.34 -7.82 12.96
CA LEU A 123 13.13 -7.31 11.83
C LEU A 123 13.30 -5.79 11.91
N ARG A 124 12.23 -5.07 12.25
CA ARG A 124 12.26 -3.60 12.48
C ARG A 124 13.15 -3.22 13.65
N LEU A 125 13.10 -3.99 14.74
CA LEU A 125 13.98 -3.78 15.88
C LEU A 125 15.46 -3.92 15.46
N GLU A 126 15.78 -4.94 14.70
CA GLU A 126 17.15 -5.16 14.23
C GLU A 126 17.62 -4.05 13.27
N GLN A 127 16.76 -3.64 12.35
CA GLN A 127 17.04 -2.49 11.48
C GLN A 127 17.28 -1.21 12.31
N SER A 128 16.46 -0.97 13.34
CA SER A 128 16.65 0.18 14.24
C SER A 128 17.98 0.15 14.97
N LYS A 129 18.45 -1.03 15.43
CA LYS A 129 19.77 -1.17 16.05
C LYS A 129 20.89 -0.80 15.08
N GLN A 130 20.80 -1.27 13.83
CA GLN A 130 21.81 -0.94 12.82
C GLN A 130 21.79 0.55 12.46
N LEU A 131 20.62 1.17 12.35
CA LEU A 131 20.50 2.62 12.10
C LEU A 131 21.11 3.45 13.24
N LYS A 132 21.02 2.99 14.49
CA LYS A 132 21.66 3.66 15.64
C LYS A 132 23.17 3.66 15.58
N THR A 133 23.80 2.77 14.84
CA THR A 133 25.26 2.79 14.64
C THR A 133 25.71 3.80 13.59
N ILE A 134 24.80 4.24 12.74
CA ILE A 134 25.06 5.16 11.62
C ILE A 134 24.68 6.60 12.00
N CYS A 135 23.57 6.78 12.70
CA CYS A 135 22.98 8.07 13.01
C CYS A 135 23.39 8.57 14.39
N THR A 136 23.48 9.90 14.54
CA THR A 136 23.61 10.50 15.87
C THR A 136 22.30 10.38 16.67
N PRO A 137 22.32 10.54 18.02
CA PRO A 137 21.11 10.53 18.83
C PRO A 137 20.04 11.53 18.32
N GLU A 138 20.45 12.72 17.93
CA GLU A 138 19.57 13.78 17.42
C GLU A 138 18.94 13.40 16.07
N GLN A 139 19.70 12.72 15.20
CA GLN A 139 19.19 12.18 13.93
C GLN A 139 18.19 11.05 14.18
N MET A 140 18.44 10.19 15.16
CA MET A 140 17.51 9.12 15.54
C MET A 140 16.21 9.67 16.14
N ASP A 141 16.25 10.73 16.95
CA ASP A 141 15.05 11.38 17.47
C ASP A 141 14.22 11.99 16.35
N LYS A 142 14.84 12.67 15.39
CA LYS A 142 14.18 13.18 14.19
C LYS A 142 13.57 12.06 13.36
N PHE A 143 14.29 10.97 13.15
CA PHE A 143 13.79 9.82 12.43
C PHE A 143 12.56 9.20 13.12
N GLY A 144 12.62 9.00 14.44
CA GLY A 144 11.51 8.51 15.23
C GLY A 144 10.29 9.42 15.17
N LYS A 145 10.47 10.75 15.14
CA LYS A 145 9.39 11.73 14.97
C LYS A 145 8.76 11.60 13.57
N LEU A 146 9.58 11.57 12.53
CA LEU A 146 9.11 11.44 11.15
C LEU A 146 8.30 10.15 10.93
N VAL A 147 8.75 9.03 11.50
CA VAL A 147 8.01 7.76 11.44
C VAL A 147 6.65 7.86 12.13
N ARG A 148 6.57 8.55 13.28
CA ARG A 148 5.28 8.78 13.97
C ARG A 148 4.36 9.68 13.14
N ASP A 149 4.88 10.78 12.60
CA ASP A 149 4.10 11.73 11.79
C ASP A 149 3.51 11.04 10.54
N ILE A 150 4.30 10.18 9.87
CA ILE A 150 3.83 9.38 8.72
C ILE A 150 2.74 8.37 9.18
N ARG A 151 2.94 7.68 10.29
CA ARG A 151 1.95 6.74 10.82
C ARG A 151 0.63 7.44 11.12
N ASP A 152 0.69 8.59 11.81
CA ASP A 152 -0.49 9.35 12.24
C ASP A 152 -1.21 9.98 11.03
N TYR A 153 -0.48 10.32 9.98
CA TYR A 153 -1.08 10.73 8.70
C TYR A 153 -1.82 9.59 7.99
N LEU A 154 -1.24 8.39 7.99
CA LEU A 154 -1.84 7.21 7.32
C LEU A 154 -2.97 6.58 8.14
N ARG A 155 -2.97 6.75 9.46
CA ARG A 155 -3.97 6.22 10.37
C ARG A 155 -4.32 7.29 11.43
N PRO A 156 -5.07 8.33 11.04
CA PRO A 156 -5.47 9.36 11.99
C PRO A 156 -6.29 8.73 13.11
N GLU A 157 -5.89 8.98 14.36
CA GLU A 157 -6.70 8.58 15.51
C GLU A 157 -8.05 9.30 15.46
N PRO A 158 -9.15 8.64 15.86
CA PRO A 158 -10.44 9.30 15.97
C PRO A 158 -10.29 10.49 16.92
N LYS A 159 -10.65 11.68 16.44
CA LYS A 159 -10.64 12.88 17.27
C LYS A 159 -11.50 12.61 18.49
N GLN A 160 -10.90 12.57 19.67
CA GLN A 160 -11.65 12.60 20.92
C GLN A 160 -12.32 13.97 21.01
N ASP A 161 -13.62 14.01 20.78
CA ASP A 161 -14.43 15.20 21.08
C ASP A 161 -14.28 15.47 22.58
N LYS A 162 -13.50 16.49 22.91
CA LYS A 162 -13.44 17.01 24.28
C LYS A 162 -14.83 17.55 24.60
N LYS A 163 -15.59 16.78 25.38
CA LYS A 163 -16.79 17.28 26.06
C LYS A 163 -16.41 18.27 27.14
#